data_fa4d4dacdc7595efe3fac1f8164c5cc0
#
_entry.id   fa4d4dacdc7595efe3fac1f8164c5cc0
#
_cell.length_a   1.000
_cell.length_b   1.000
_cell.length_c   1.000
_cell.angle_alpha   90.00
_cell.angle_beta   90.00
_cell.angle_gamma   90.00
#
_symmetry.space_group_name_H-M   'P 1'
#
loop_
_entity.id
_entity.type
_entity.pdbx_description
1 polymer ?
#
loop_
_entity_poly.entity_id
_entity_poly.type
_entity_poly.pdbx_seq_one_letter_code
_entity_poly.pdbx_strand_id
1 'polypeptide(L)'
;MGMGLVGSIRARYPVCVSGAAQESGIYAPAVVSLALGIGANTVVFSVLNALVLKALPIADAARVYFVNNSGGPAQSFPNYRDIRDRNAVFESLFAYRIAMMSLDDDRGAHRVWGYLVTGNYFESLGIKPALGRFFTSAEDTHPNASPYAVISYACWQDRFGGDPQVAGKDIRINNHPYTVLGVAPRAFHGTEVFYWSEIWVPMMMQPQIEGHSL
;
A
#
# COMPACT_ATOMS: atom_id res chain seq x y z
N MET A 1 -42.08 45.87 85.68
CA MET A 1 -40.61 46.11 85.83
C MET A 1 -39.91 44.81 85.58
N GLY A 2 -39.23 44.69 84.46
CA GLY A 2 -38.51 43.46 84.11
C GLY A 2 -37.93 43.61 82.72
N MET A 3 -36.67 43.97 82.60
CA MET A 3 -35.92 44.19 81.38
C MET A 3 -35.42 42.85 80.86
N GLY A 4 -35.83 42.44 79.67
CA GLY A 4 -35.31 41.27 78.99
C GLY A 4 -34.18 41.62 78.02
N LEU A 5 -33.00 41.07 78.23
CA LEU A 5 -31.85 41.15 77.33
C LEU A 5 -32.01 40.14 76.17
N VAL A 6 -32.03 40.66 74.95
CA VAL A 6 -31.92 39.83 73.73
C VAL A 6 -30.47 39.79 73.29
N GLY A 7 -29.83 38.66 73.52
CA GLY A 7 -28.50 38.38 73.01
C GLY A 7 -28.53 37.77 71.62
N SER A 8 -28.04 38.47 70.58
CA SER A 8 -27.90 37.90 69.22
C SER A 8 -26.60 37.05 69.13
N ILE A 9 -26.76 35.79 68.95
CA ILE A 9 -25.63 34.86 68.64
C ILE A 9 -25.39 34.90 67.12
N ARG A 10 -24.35 35.59 66.69
CA ARG A 10 -23.81 35.45 65.33
C ARG A 10 -22.91 34.20 65.28
N ALA A 11 -23.46 33.11 64.80
CA ALA A 11 -22.62 31.95 64.43
C ALA A 11 -21.79 32.31 63.20
N ARG A 12 -20.48 32.48 63.36
CA ARG A 12 -19.52 32.53 62.29
C ARG A 12 -19.19 31.07 61.91
N TYR A 13 -19.69 30.62 60.79
CA TYR A 13 -19.22 29.40 60.14
C TYR A 13 -17.93 29.74 59.41
N PRO A 14 -16.79 29.14 59.74
CA PRO A 14 -15.61 29.22 58.89
C PRO A 14 -15.90 28.41 57.64
N VAL A 15 -16.07 29.08 56.50
CA VAL A 15 -16.04 28.41 55.20
C VAL A 15 -14.64 27.94 54.97
N CYS A 16 -14.45 26.61 55.08
CA CYS A 16 -13.20 25.97 54.84
C CYS A 16 -12.95 25.95 53.33
N VAL A 17 -12.24 26.94 52.78
CA VAL A 17 -11.86 27.06 51.37
C VAL A 17 -10.56 26.30 51.07
N SER A 18 -10.22 25.26 51.81
CA SER A 18 -8.96 24.52 51.62
C SER A 18 -9.05 23.17 50.85
N GLY A 19 -10.20 22.89 50.20
CA GLY A 19 -10.37 21.63 49.44
C GLY A 19 -9.96 21.69 47.98
N ALA A 20 -10.00 22.88 47.36
CA ALA A 20 -9.84 22.94 45.88
C ALA A 20 -8.42 22.74 45.34
N ALA A 21 -7.40 22.95 46.17
CA ALA A 21 -6.01 22.81 45.74
C ALA A 21 -5.49 21.37 45.87
N GLN A 22 -6.11 20.55 46.71
CA GLN A 22 -5.67 19.17 46.96
C GLN A 22 -6.31 18.18 46.00
N GLU A 23 -7.45 18.50 45.44
CA GLU A 23 -8.12 17.68 44.43
C GLU A 23 -7.44 17.73 43.04
N SER A 24 -6.84 18.87 42.67
CA SER A 24 -6.12 19.01 41.40
C SER A 24 -4.91 18.06 41.27
N GLY A 25 -4.29 17.66 42.37
CA GLY A 25 -3.19 16.71 42.40
C GLY A 25 -3.57 15.28 42.00
N ILE A 26 -4.82 14.88 42.19
CA ILE A 26 -5.33 13.54 41.84
C ILE A 26 -5.92 13.52 40.41
N TYR A 27 -6.54 14.61 39.99
CA TYR A 27 -7.15 14.67 38.66
C TYR A 27 -6.12 14.79 37.54
N ALA A 28 -5.00 15.45 37.74
CA ALA A 28 -3.95 15.62 36.73
C ALA A 28 -3.37 14.29 36.23
N PRO A 29 -2.92 13.34 37.12
CA PRO A 29 -2.46 12.03 36.66
C PRO A 29 -3.55 11.20 35.98
N ALA A 30 -4.80 11.29 36.47
CA ALA A 30 -5.92 10.57 35.87
C ALA A 30 -6.23 11.09 34.44
N VAL A 31 -6.24 12.40 34.24
CA VAL A 31 -6.43 13.02 32.92
C VAL A 31 -5.28 12.66 31.97
N VAL A 32 -4.03 12.69 32.45
CA VAL A 32 -2.86 12.32 31.65
C VAL A 32 -2.93 10.83 31.25
N SER A 33 -3.28 9.95 32.18
CA SER A 33 -3.43 8.51 31.89
C SER A 33 -4.53 8.24 30.87
N LEU A 34 -5.67 8.93 31.01
CA LEU A 34 -6.79 8.82 30.08
C LEU A 34 -6.42 9.37 28.69
N ALA A 35 -5.75 10.53 28.65
CA ALA A 35 -5.29 11.14 27.40
C ALA A 35 -4.28 10.26 26.67
N LEU A 36 -3.33 9.63 27.39
CA LEU A 36 -2.38 8.67 26.83
C LEU A 36 -3.09 7.42 26.30
N GLY A 37 -4.06 6.88 27.04
CA GLY A 37 -4.82 5.70 26.60
C GLY A 37 -5.64 5.98 25.35
N ILE A 38 -6.35 7.09 25.28
CA ILE A 38 -7.12 7.50 24.10
C ILE A 38 -6.17 7.82 22.94
N GLY A 39 -5.08 8.53 23.21
CA GLY A 39 -4.09 8.91 22.20
C GLY A 39 -3.44 7.67 21.56
N ALA A 40 -3.00 6.71 22.35
CA ALA A 40 -2.42 5.46 21.87
C ALA A 40 -3.42 4.66 20.99
N ASN A 41 -4.66 4.49 21.45
CA ASN A 41 -5.70 3.83 20.67
C ASN A 41 -6.01 4.57 19.37
N THR A 42 -6.06 5.89 19.39
CA THR A 42 -6.31 6.69 18.19
C THR A 42 -5.18 6.54 17.17
N VAL A 43 -3.92 6.52 17.60
CA VAL A 43 -2.77 6.30 16.74
C VAL A 43 -2.82 4.90 16.12
N VAL A 44 -3.03 3.86 16.94
CA VAL A 44 -3.15 2.48 16.45
C VAL A 44 -4.28 2.35 15.44
N PHE A 45 -5.46 2.89 15.76
CA PHE A 45 -6.60 2.84 14.84
C PHE A 45 -6.34 3.64 13.55
N SER A 46 -5.69 4.79 13.64
CA SER A 46 -5.33 5.60 12.46
C SER A 46 -4.34 4.87 11.56
N VAL A 47 -3.35 4.19 12.13
CA VAL A 47 -2.39 3.37 11.38
C VAL A 47 -3.10 2.17 10.75
N LEU A 48 -3.93 1.45 11.50
CA LEU A 48 -4.70 0.34 10.95
C LEU A 48 -5.65 0.79 9.83
N ASN A 49 -6.34 1.91 10.01
CA ASN A 49 -7.21 2.49 9.00
C ASN A 49 -6.43 2.89 7.72
N ALA A 50 -5.24 3.48 7.89
CA ALA A 50 -4.40 3.87 6.76
C ALA A 50 -3.81 2.67 6.01
N LEU A 51 -3.51 1.56 6.69
CA LEU A 51 -2.88 0.38 6.10
C LEU A 51 -3.88 -0.67 5.60
N VAL A 52 -5.00 -0.85 6.31
CA VAL A 52 -5.93 -1.96 6.04
C VAL A 52 -7.19 -1.52 5.32
N LEU A 53 -7.72 -0.32 5.67
CA LEU A 53 -8.99 0.17 5.11
C LEU A 53 -8.83 1.10 3.92
N LYS A 54 -7.59 1.48 3.57
CA LYS A 54 -7.35 2.26 2.36
C LYS A 54 -7.61 1.37 1.16
N ALA A 55 -8.72 1.59 0.49
CA ALA A 55 -9.06 0.88 -0.73
C ALA A 55 -7.91 0.99 -1.73
N LEU A 56 -7.56 -0.12 -2.36
CA LEU A 56 -6.65 -0.12 -3.51
C LEU A 56 -7.15 0.93 -4.52
N PRO A 57 -6.26 1.70 -5.14
CA PRO A 57 -6.63 2.73 -6.12
C PRO A 57 -6.99 2.12 -7.48
N ILE A 58 -7.94 1.20 -7.47
CA ILE A 58 -8.49 0.51 -8.62
C ILE A 58 -9.99 0.77 -8.69
N ALA A 59 -10.56 0.76 -9.89
CA ALA A 59 -11.92 1.21 -10.13
C ALA A 59 -12.99 0.47 -9.30
N ASP A 60 -12.79 -0.84 -9.07
CA ASP A 60 -13.75 -1.71 -8.37
C ASP A 60 -13.04 -2.65 -7.37
N ALA A 61 -12.33 -2.09 -6.39
CA ALA A 61 -11.59 -2.87 -5.40
C ALA A 61 -12.45 -3.92 -4.66
N ALA A 62 -13.74 -3.65 -4.48
CA ALA A 62 -14.68 -4.57 -3.83
C ALA A 62 -14.98 -5.84 -4.65
N ARG A 63 -14.67 -5.85 -5.95
CA ARG A 63 -14.88 -6.99 -6.86
C ARG A 63 -13.61 -7.79 -7.14
N VAL A 64 -12.49 -7.43 -6.53
CA VAL A 64 -11.22 -8.15 -6.68
C VAL A 64 -11.07 -9.16 -5.54
N TYR A 65 -10.88 -10.41 -5.89
CA TYR A 65 -10.78 -11.52 -4.94
C TYR A 65 -9.46 -12.26 -5.14
N PHE A 66 -8.86 -12.67 -4.04
CA PHE A 66 -7.74 -13.60 -4.08
C PHE A 66 -8.24 -15.04 -4.22
N VAL A 67 -7.70 -15.75 -5.20
CA VAL A 67 -7.95 -17.17 -5.38
C VAL A 67 -6.88 -17.95 -4.62
N ASN A 68 -7.25 -18.52 -3.48
CA ASN A 68 -6.39 -19.36 -2.65
C ASN A 68 -6.71 -20.83 -2.84
N ASN A 69 -5.71 -21.68 -2.69
CA ASN A 69 -5.92 -23.11 -2.55
C ASN A 69 -5.70 -23.57 -1.08
N SER A 70 -5.94 -24.83 -0.78
CA SER A 70 -5.73 -25.39 0.56
C SER A 70 -4.27 -25.37 1.04
N GLY A 71 -3.30 -25.12 0.14
CA GLY A 71 -1.87 -25.03 0.43
C GLY A 71 -1.37 -23.60 0.65
N GLY A 72 -2.24 -22.58 0.53
CA GLY A 72 -1.87 -21.17 0.72
C GLY A 72 -2.13 -20.29 -0.50
N PRO A 73 -1.73 -19.02 -0.43
CA PRO A 73 -2.00 -18.04 -1.49
C PRO A 73 -1.11 -18.21 -2.74
N ALA A 74 0.00 -18.91 -2.63
CA ALA A 74 0.92 -19.10 -3.73
C ALA A 74 0.48 -20.27 -4.61
N GLN A 75 0.39 -20.00 -5.92
CA GLN A 75 0.05 -20.99 -6.94
C GLN A 75 1.15 -21.08 -7.99
N SER A 76 1.33 -22.25 -8.59
CA SER A 76 2.21 -22.38 -9.73
C SER A 76 1.60 -21.75 -10.98
N PHE A 77 2.44 -21.28 -11.90
CA PHE A 77 1.94 -20.70 -13.14
C PHE A 77 1.11 -21.68 -14.00
N PRO A 78 1.48 -22.98 -14.12
CA PRO A 78 0.63 -23.97 -14.77
C PRO A 78 -0.77 -24.07 -14.14
N ASN A 79 -0.85 -24.07 -12.80
CA ASN A 79 -2.13 -24.11 -12.08
C ASN A 79 -2.99 -22.86 -12.36
N TYR A 80 -2.36 -21.68 -12.37
CA TYR A 80 -3.05 -20.45 -12.80
C TYR A 80 -3.63 -20.59 -14.21
N ARG A 81 -2.88 -21.14 -15.18
CA ARG A 81 -3.35 -21.36 -16.55
C ARG A 81 -4.55 -22.30 -16.60
N ASP A 82 -4.47 -23.41 -15.87
CA ASP A 82 -5.58 -24.38 -15.81
C ASP A 82 -6.86 -23.77 -15.21
N ILE A 83 -6.73 -22.95 -14.17
CA ILE A 83 -7.86 -22.24 -13.55
C ILE A 83 -8.42 -21.20 -14.55
N ARG A 84 -7.55 -20.41 -15.16
CA ARG A 84 -7.93 -19.38 -16.12
C ARG A 84 -8.68 -19.98 -17.31
N ASP A 85 -8.16 -21.06 -17.90
CA ASP A 85 -8.70 -21.67 -19.12
C ASP A 85 -10.03 -22.42 -18.87
N ARG A 86 -10.29 -22.81 -17.61
CA ARG A 86 -11.55 -23.45 -17.17
C ARG A 86 -12.48 -22.48 -16.43
N ASN A 87 -12.12 -21.23 -16.35
CA ASN A 87 -12.90 -20.24 -15.61
C ASN A 87 -14.23 -19.96 -16.27
N ALA A 88 -15.31 -20.09 -15.49
CA ALA A 88 -16.66 -19.72 -15.89
C ALA A 88 -17.32 -18.75 -14.89
N VAL A 89 -16.59 -18.30 -13.86
CA VAL A 89 -17.14 -17.54 -12.73
C VAL A 89 -16.60 -16.10 -12.70
N PHE A 90 -15.30 -15.94 -12.96
CA PHE A 90 -14.65 -14.63 -12.91
C PHE A 90 -14.64 -13.98 -14.29
N GLU A 91 -14.87 -12.69 -14.33
CA GLU A 91 -14.78 -11.88 -15.54
C GLU A 91 -13.37 -11.87 -16.13
N SER A 92 -12.37 -11.80 -15.25
CA SER A 92 -10.95 -11.86 -15.59
C SER A 92 -10.16 -12.51 -14.46
N LEU A 93 -9.11 -13.24 -14.82
CA LEU A 93 -8.13 -13.81 -13.90
C LEU A 93 -6.74 -13.31 -14.31
N PHE A 94 -6.01 -12.76 -13.35
CA PHE A 94 -4.61 -12.38 -13.54
C PHE A 94 -3.75 -12.98 -12.43
N ALA A 95 -2.48 -13.15 -12.71
CA ALA A 95 -1.50 -13.57 -11.72
C ALA A 95 -0.40 -12.52 -11.59
N TYR A 96 0.18 -12.45 -10.39
CA TYR A 96 1.35 -11.63 -10.12
C TYR A 96 2.29 -12.34 -9.17
N ARG A 97 3.55 -11.96 -9.22
CA ARG A 97 4.60 -12.42 -8.32
C ARG A 97 5.49 -11.24 -7.97
N ILE A 98 5.76 -11.07 -6.69
CA ILE A 98 6.69 -10.07 -6.20
C ILE A 98 8.10 -10.63 -6.35
N ALA A 99 8.98 -9.88 -6.98
CA ALA A 99 10.37 -10.22 -7.15
C ALA A 99 11.28 -9.04 -6.82
N MET A 100 12.44 -9.34 -6.25
CA MET A 100 13.47 -8.33 -6.07
C MET A 100 14.29 -8.26 -7.34
N MET A 101 14.41 -7.06 -7.91
CA MET A 101 15.09 -6.79 -9.17
C MET A 101 16.24 -5.80 -8.94
N SER A 102 17.26 -5.85 -9.78
CA SER A 102 18.27 -4.80 -9.86
C SER A 102 17.93 -3.91 -11.02
N LEU A 103 17.68 -2.63 -10.75
CA LEU A 103 17.53 -1.60 -11.77
C LEU A 103 18.84 -0.84 -11.89
N ASP A 104 19.39 -0.82 -13.09
CA ASP A 104 20.58 -0.03 -13.39
C ASP A 104 20.16 1.31 -14.01
N ASP A 105 20.59 2.39 -13.40
CA ASP A 105 20.46 3.76 -13.90
C ASP A 105 21.83 4.46 -13.92
N ASP A 106 21.86 5.73 -14.29
CA ASP A 106 23.09 6.53 -14.34
C ASP A 106 23.81 6.66 -12.98
N ARG A 107 23.14 6.29 -11.89
CA ARG A 107 23.67 6.30 -10.51
C ARG A 107 24.18 4.92 -10.06
N GLY A 108 24.04 3.89 -10.91
CA GLY A 108 24.46 2.51 -10.65
C GLY A 108 23.30 1.55 -10.41
N ALA A 109 23.63 0.32 -10.04
CA ALA A 109 22.66 -0.75 -9.79
C ALA A 109 21.99 -0.60 -8.41
N HIS A 110 20.67 -0.54 -8.40
CA HIS A 110 19.86 -0.43 -7.19
C HIS A 110 18.88 -1.58 -7.07
N ARG A 111 18.72 -2.12 -5.87
CA ARG A 111 17.68 -3.12 -5.60
C ARG A 111 16.34 -2.43 -5.46
N VAL A 112 15.36 -2.92 -6.24
CA VAL A 112 13.99 -2.44 -6.27
C VAL A 112 13.00 -3.59 -6.13
N TRP A 113 11.84 -3.32 -5.55
CA TRP A 113 10.74 -4.26 -5.61
C TRP A 113 10.04 -4.13 -6.95
N GLY A 114 9.84 -5.25 -7.61
CA GLY A 114 9.10 -5.32 -8.86
C GLY A 114 8.05 -6.42 -8.82
N TYR A 115 7.13 -6.36 -9.76
CA TYR A 115 6.13 -7.39 -10.01
C TYR A 115 6.36 -8.03 -11.37
N LEU A 116 6.37 -9.35 -11.37
CA LEU A 116 6.10 -10.16 -12.56
C LEU A 116 4.57 -10.29 -12.64
N VAL A 117 3.96 -9.84 -13.71
CA VAL A 117 2.49 -9.84 -13.86
C VAL A 117 2.08 -10.39 -15.21
N THR A 118 0.93 -11.07 -15.24
CA THR A 118 0.34 -11.52 -16.51
C THR A 118 -0.07 -10.35 -17.38
N GLY A 119 -0.06 -10.52 -18.69
CA GLY A 119 -0.27 -9.44 -19.65
C GLY A 119 -1.60 -8.71 -19.52
N ASN A 120 -2.61 -9.34 -18.92
CA ASN A 120 -3.93 -8.74 -18.67
C ASN A 120 -4.04 -8.01 -17.31
N TYR A 121 -2.96 -7.94 -16.52
CA TYR A 121 -2.98 -7.42 -15.15
C TYR A 121 -3.56 -6.00 -15.04
N PHE A 122 -3.04 -5.06 -15.81
CA PHE A 122 -3.48 -3.66 -15.75
C PHE A 122 -4.90 -3.47 -16.30
N GLU A 123 -5.23 -4.20 -17.36
CA GLU A 123 -6.56 -4.19 -17.96
C GLU A 123 -7.62 -4.74 -16.98
N SER A 124 -7.35 -5.87 -16.35
CA SER A 124 -8.24 -6.48 -15.36
C SER A 124 -8.48 -5.59 -14.14
N LEU A 125 -7.52 -4.75 -13.78
CA LEU A 125 -7.63 -3.78 -12.68
C LEU A 125 -8.26 -2.44 -13.15
N GLY A 126 -8.53 -2.26 -14.43
CA GLY A 126 -9.08 -1.02 -14.99
C GLY A 126 -8.14 0.18 -14.89
N ILE A 127 -6.82 -0.07 -14.82
CA ILE A 127 -5.80 0.96 -14.62
C ILE A 127 -5.39 1.52 -15.98
N LYS A 128 -5.28 2.86 -16.04
CA LYS A 128 -4.79 3.56 -17.22
C LYS A 128 -3.39 4.11 -16.97
N PRO A 129 -2.48 4.08 -17.95
CA PRO A 129 -1.14 4.62 -17.80
C PRO A 129 -1.18 6.15 -17.65
N ALA A 130 -0.24 6.71 -16.86
CA ALA A 130 -0.01 8.15 -16.80
C ALA A 130 0.73 8.64 -18.05
N LEU A 131 1.60 7.79 -18.62
CA LEU A 131 2.36 8.06 -19.83
C LEU A 131 2.56 6.75 -20.61
N GLY A 132 2.59 6.81 -21.95
CA GLY A 132 2.82 5.65 -22.79
C GLY A 132 1.67 4.64 -22.77
N ARG A 133 2.01 3.36 -22.72
CA ARG A 133 1.04 2.23 -22.70
C ARG A 133 1.49 1.14 -21.73
N PHE A 134 0.59 0.22 -21.45
CA PHE A 134 0.92 -1.03 -20.79
C PHE A 134 1.16 -2.16 -21.81
N PHE A 135 1.84 -3.22 -21.38
CA PHE A 135 1.88 -4.46 -22.17
C PHE A 135 0.55 -5.21 -22.03
N THR A 136 0.29 -6.06 -22.99
CA THR A 136 -0.97 -6.81 -23.14
C THR A 136 -0.72 -8.32 -23.11
N SER A 137 -1.79 -9.10 -23.03
CA SER A 137 -1.69 -10.57 -23.10
C SER A 137 -1.02 -11.09 -24.36
N ALA A 138 -1.10 -10.35 -25.47
CA ALA A 138 -0.45 -10.72 -26.73
C ALA A 138 1.10 -10.64 -26.63
N GLU A 139 1.59 -9.83 -25.70
CA GLU A 139 3.03 -9.63 -25.46
C GLU A 139 3.57 -10.52 -24.33
N ASP A 140 2.72 -11.28 -23.64
CA ASP A 140 3.08 -12.17 -22.51
C ASP A 140 2.83 -13.65 -22.89
N THR A 141 3.35 -14.09 -24.02
CA THR A 141 3.02 -15.40 -24.60
C THR A 141 4.13 -16.44 -24.46
N HIS A 142 5.38 -16.04 -24.58
CA HIS A 142 6.53 -16.95 -24.57
C HIS A 142 7.61 -16.48 -23.59
N PRO A 143 8.33 -17.42 -22.95
CA PRO A 143 9.44 -17.09 -22.07
C PRO A 143 10.49 -16.19 -22.75
N ASN A 144 10.88 -15.12 -22.09
CA ASN A 144 11.90 -14.16 -22.50
C ASN A 144 11.65 -13.45 -23.84
N ALA A 145 10.41 -13.47 -24.36
CA ALA A 145 10.09 -12.89 -25.67
C ALA A 145 9.84 -11.38 -25.63
N SER A 146 9.45 -10.85 -24.49
CA SER A 146 8.96 -9.48 -24.39
C SER A 146 9.63 -8.73 -23.24
N PRO A 147 10.89 -8.28 -23.41
CA PRO A 147 11.63 -7.57 -22.38
C PRO A 147 11.10 -6.14 -22.23
N TYR A 148 9.87 -6.02 -21.78
CA TYR A 148 9.17 -4.77 -21.55
C TYR A 148 9.07 -4.47 -20.06
N ALA A 149 9.05 -3.19 -19.73
CA ALA A 149 8.86 -2.71 -18.38
C ALA A 149 7.83 -1.59 -18.33
N VAL A 150 7.03 -1.57 -17.27
CA VAL A 150 6.24 -0.43 -16.84
C VAL A 150 6.85 0.05 -15.54
N ILE A 151 7.11 1.35 -15.41
CA ILE A 151 7.70 1.93 -14.22
C ILE A 151 6.65 2.65 -13.38
N SER A 152 6.89 2.76 -12.07
CA SER A 152 6.02 3.53 -11.18
C SER A 152 6.17 5.03 -11.42
N TYR A 153 5.16 5.80 -11.02
CA TYR A 153 5.23 7.25 -11.09
C TYR A 153 6.40 7.82 -10.26
N ALA A 154 6.66 7.24 -9.10
CA ALA A 154 7.78 7.65 -8.25
C ALA A 154 9.13 7.34 -8.92
N CYS A 155 9.31 6.13 -9.44
CA CYS A 155 10.50 5.75 -10.18
C CYS A 155 10.76 6.69 -11.38
N TRP A 156 9.70 7.02 -12.13
CA TRP A 156 9.79 7.99 -13.23
C TRP A 156 10.25 9.37 -12.78
N GLN A 157 9.70 9.91 -11.68
CA GLN A 157 10.10 11.22 -11.17
C GLN A 157 11.53 11.20 -10.59
N ASP A 158 11.84 10.21 -9.76
CA ASP A 158 13.05 10.20 -8.95
C ASP A 158 14.28 9.79 -9.76
N ARG A 159 14.12 8.86 -10.72
CA ARG A 159 15.23 8.30 -11.50
C ARG A 159 15.34 8.87 -12.90
N PHE A 160 14.21 9.22 -13.52
CA PHE A 160 14.16 9.73 -14.89
C PHE A 160 13.81 11.21 -14.97
N GLY A 161 13.74 11.92 -13.83
CA GLY A 161 13.47 13.36 -13.78
C GLY A 161 12.12 13.78 -14.35
N GLY A 162 11.16 12.86 -14.45
CA GLY A 162 9.86 13.12 -15.05
C GLY A 162 9.92 13.33 -16.58
N ASP A 163 10.94 12.77 -17.25
CA ASP A 163 11.10 12.90 -18.70
C ASP A 163 9.89 12.35 -19.47
N PRO A 164 9.15 13.17 -20.22
CA PRO A 164 8.01 12.72 -21.01
C PRO A 164 8.38 11.75 -22.12
N GLN A 165 9.65 11.64 -22.50
CA GLN A 165 10.15 10.71 -23.51
C GLN A 165 10.70 9.42 -22.92
N VAL A 166 10.35 9.07 -21.67
CA VAL A 166 10.80 7.82 -21.02
C VAL A 166 10.22 6.58 -21.71
N ALA A 167 9.05 6.67 -22.30
CA ALA A 167 8.48 5.57 -23.08
C ALA A 167 9.30 5.33 -24.36
N GLY A 168 9.73 4.09 -24.55
CA GLY A 168 10.63 3.69 -25.62
C GLY A 168 12.11 3.70 -25.24
N LYS A 169 12.48 4.18 -24.03
CA LYS A 169 13.86 4.09 -23.54
C LYS A 169 14.16 2.70 -23.04
N ASP A 170 15.41 2.27 -23.23
CA ASP A 170 15.91 1.04 -22.65
C ASP A 170 16.50 1.31 -21.26
N ILE A 171 16.14 0.40 -20.33
CA ILE A 171 16.67 0.31 -18.97
C ILE A 171 17.28 -1.06 -18.78
N ARG A 172 18.13 -1.21 -17.77
CA ARG A 172 18.68 -2.56 -17.46
C ARG A 172 18.07 -3.09 -16.17
N ILE A 173 17.45 -4.26 -16.29
CA ILE A 173 16.91 -5.00 -15.15
C ILE A 173 17.68 -6.31 -15.05
N ASN A 174 18.27 -6.59 -13.88
CA ASN A 174 19.14 -7.77 -13.67
C ASN A 174 20.18 -7.95 -14.78
N ASN A 175 20.77 -6.83 -15.22
CA ASN A 175 21.76 -6.76 -16.30
C ASN A 175 21.23 -7.08 -17.71
N HIS A 176 19.93 -7.26 -17.90
CA HIS A 176 19.27 -7.45 -19.19
C HIS A 176 18.57 -6.16 -19.66
N PRO A 177 18.59 -5.86 -20.96
CA PRO A 177 17.89 -4.68 -21.49
C PRO A 177 16.37 -4.90 -21.50
N TYR A 178 15.63 -3.89 -21.06
CA TYR A 178 14.17 -3.84 -21.09
C TYR A 178 13.72 -2.48 -21.63
N THR A 179 12.75 -2.49 -22.52
CA THR A 179 12.16 -1.24 -23.04
C THR A 179 11.04 -0.77 -22.14
N VAL A 180 11.09 0.47 -21.67
CA VAL A 180 10.00 1.10 -20.91
C VAL A 180 8.83 1.35 -21.84
N LEU A 181 7.69 0.75 -21.60
CA LEU A 181 6.46 0.97 -22.38
C LEU A 181 5.64 2.14 -21.86
N GLY A 182 5.66 2.36 -20.56
CA GLY A 182 4.87 3.41 -19.94
C GLY A 182 5.08 3.54 -18.45
N VAL A 183 4.33 4.49 -17.88
CA VAL A 183 4.37 4.87 -16.48
C VAL A 183 3.01 4.59 -15.84
N ALA A 184 3.01 3.91 -14.70
CA ALA A 184 1.80 3.70 -13.91
C ALA A 184 1.30 5.02 -13.30
N PRO A 185 -0.02 5.15 -13.03
CA PRO A 185 -0.55 6.37 -12.43
C PRO A 185 -0.03 6.56 -11.00
N ARG A 186 0.05 7.82 -10.56
CA ARG A 186 0.65 8.21 -9.28
C ARG A 186 0.08 7.48 -8.06
N ALA A 187 -1.20 7.15 -8.09
CA ALA A 187 -1.86 6.49 -6.97
C ALA A 187 -1.61 4.97 -6.93
N PHE A 188 -1.10 4.37 -8.01
CA PHE A 188 -0.98 2.92 -8.13
C PHE A 188 0.44 2.45 -7.79
N HIS A 189 0.54 1.58 -6.80
CA HIS A 189 1.81 1.01 -6.29
C HIS A 189 1.85 -0.52 -6.36
N GLY A 190 0.83 -1.14 -6.96
CA GLY A 190 0.62 -2.59 -7.01
C GLY A 190 -0.63 -3.00 -6.23
N THR A 191 -0.87 -4.31 -6.16
CA THR A 191 -2.03 -4.90 -5.47
C THR A 191 -1.74 -5.27 -4.01
N GLU A 192 -0.49 -5.15 -3.57
CA GLU A 192 -0.09 -5.41 -2.18
C GLU A 192 0.09 -4.10 -1.40
N VAL A 193 -0.37 -4.12 -0.15
CA VAL A 193 -0.31 -2.93 0.72
C VAL A 193 1.11 -2.64 1.20
N PHE A 194 1.93 -3.68 1.40
CA PHE A 194 3.26 -3.56 2.02
C PHE A 194 4.41 -3.46 1.02
N TYR A 195 4.18 -3.77 -0.25
CA TYR A 195 5.20 -3.79 -1.29
C TYR A 195 4.92 -2.75 -2.36
N TRP A 196 5.59 -1.63 -2.28
CA TRP A 196 5.49 -0.58 -3.29
C TRP A 196 6.40 -0.94 -4.45
N SER A 197 5.77 -1.33 -5.54
CA SER A 197 6.50 -1.69 -6.75
C SER A 197 7.05 -0.47 -7.46
N GLU A 198 8.31 -0.56 -7.86
CA GLU A 198 8.91 0.43 -8.77
C GLU A 198 8.78 0.01 -10.24
N ILE A 199 8.66 -1.29 -10.51
CA ILE A 199 8.68 -1.85 -11.87
C ILE A 199 7.70 -3.01 -11.98
N TRP A 200 7.03 -3.10 -13.11
CA TRP A 200 6.24 -4.27 -13.54
C TRP A 200 6.81 -4.81 -14.84
N VAL A 201 7.02 -6.11 -14.91
CA VAL A 201 7.47 -6.83 -16.11
C VAL A 201 6.52 -7.97 -16.43
N PRO A 202 6.42 -8.42 -17.70
CA PRO A 202 5.60 -9.57 -18.07
C PRO A 202 6.00 -10.84 -17.31
N MET A 203 5.03 -11.68 -16.95
CA MET A 203 5.26 -12.93 -16.23
C MET A 203 6.21 -13.87 -16.99
N MET A 204 6.15 -13.87 -18.30
CA MET A 204 7.03 -14.67 -19.16
C MET A 204 8.50 -14.26 -19.08
N MET A 205 8.85 -13.15 -18.45
CA MET A 205 10.24 -12.74 -18.20
C MET A 205 10.82 -13.34 -16.91
N GLN A 206 10.06 -14.18 -16.18
CA GLN A 206 10.51 -14.81 -14.94
C GLN A 206 11.88 -15.51 -15.06
N PRO A 207 12.21 -16.26 -16.14
CA PRO A 207 13.51 -16.91 -16.24
C PRO A 207 14.69 -15.93 -16.20
N GLN A 208 14.56 -14.73 -16.77
CA GLN A 208 15.61 -13.68 -16.70
C GLN A 208 15.67 -13.00 -15.35
N ILE A 209 14.53 -12.87 -14.66
CA ILE A 209 14.46 -12.17 -13.38
C ILE A 209 14.93 -13.05 -12.22
N GLU A 210 14.49 -14.31 -12.18
CA GLU A 210 14.72 -15.21 -11.05
C GLU A 210 15.68 -16.38 -11.37
N GLY A 211 16.02 -16.58 -12.62
CA GLY A 211 16.89 -17.68 -13.06
C GLY A 211 16.22 -19.07 -13.02
N HIS A 212 14.88 -19.12 -12.91
CA HIS A 212 14.11 -20.37 -12.87
C HIS A 212 13.09 -20.40 -14.01
N SER A 213 12.84 -21.60 -14.56
CA SER A 213 11.75 -21.81 -15.52
C SER A 213 10.38 -21.68 -14.83
N LEU A 214 9.39 -21.22 -15.59
CA LEU A 214 7.97 -21.18 -15.22
C LEU A 214 7.39 -22.58 -15.00
#